data_f0b31aa29b2d993e6368091029dbf03e
#
_entry.id   f0b31aa29b2d993e6368091029dbf03e
#
_cell.length_a   1.000
_cell.length_b   1.000
_cell.length_c   1.000
_cell.angle_alpha   90.00
_cell.angle_beta   90.00
_cell.angle_gamma   90.00
#
_symmetry.space_group_name_H-M   'P 1'
#
loop_
_entity.id
_entity.type
_entity.pdbx_description
1 polymer ?
#
loop_
_entity_poly.entity_id
_entity_poly.type
_entity_poly.pdbx_seq_one_letter_code
_entity_poly.pdbx_strand_id
1 'polypeptide(L)'
;QFENLTLAGAGAINGTGNTLDNVLSGNSKSNTLTGLAGNDTLSPGSAGTDNLVGGLGDDTYIVGRTSGITITETSGQGTDLVQASVTCTLGSNLENLTLTGSGAINGTGNSAANVLIGNGAVNTLAGLAGDDRLRGGDGADRYEYAMGDGADTIDNNSADSATDRLVFTDLARTQLSFSRTGNDLLMQRIGVSTDSVRVTNWFTVTGNQIDFMETTGGVVTSAAEINALVAGGGSTFPNGGPIEELMERELSGLAAPDLAPAGIRYRVPGKERRWAMPDVAPIVLPWVM
;
A
#
# COMPACT_ATOMS: atom_id res chain seq x y z
N GLN A 1 37.95 -18.12 -14.88
CA GLN A 1 36.82 -17.19 -14.91
C GLN A 1 36.71 -16.53 -13.53
N PHE A 2 36.48 -15.21 -13.50
CA PHE A 2 36.32 -14.49 -12.25
C PHE A 2 34.82 -14.22 -12.06
N GLU A 3 34.32 -14.45 -10.85
CA GLU A 3 32.92 -14.22 -10.47
C GLU A 3 32.73 -12.90 -9.71
N ASN A 4 33.82 -12.39 -9.10
CA ASN A 4 33.76 -11.20 -8.27
C ASN A 4 34.72 -10.11 -8.76
N LEU A 5 34.27 -8.88 -8.85
CA LEU A 5 35.08 -7.71 -9.19
C LEU A 5 34.82 -6.59 -8.17
N THR A 6 35.86 -6.13 -7.50
CA THR A 6 35.79 -4.95 -6.64
C THR A 6 36.71 -3.88 -7.19
N LEU A 7 36.16 -2.71 -7.50
CA LEU A 7 36.93 -1.58 -7.96
C LEU A 7 37.67 -0.91 -6.78
N ALA A 8 38.97 -0.78 -6.87
CA ALA A 8 39.78 -0.21 -5.82
C ALA A 8 40.44 1.11 -6.27
N GLY A 9 40.92 1.91 -5.28
CA GLY A 9 41.63 3.14 -5.53
C GLY A 9 40.75 4.38 -5.68
N ALA A 10 41.35 5.51 -6.02
CA ALA A 10 40.72 6.83 -6.02
C ALA A 10 40.33 7.32 -7.44
N GLY A 11 40.48 6.51 -8.44
CA GLY A 11 40.10 6.83 -9.83
C GLY A 11 38.64 6.50 -10.13
N ALA A 12 38.00 7.25 -11.04
CA ALA A 12 36.76 6.86 -11.68
C ALA A 12 37.07 5.76 -12.72
N ILE A 13 36.74 4.53 -12.41
CA ILE A 13 37.00 3.36 -13.24
C ILE A 13 35.71 2.54 -13.37
N ASN A 14 35.57 1.81 -14.45
CA ASN A 14 34.38 0.97 -14.72
C ASN A 14 34.71 -0.51 -14.51
N GLY A 15 33.68 -1.28 -14.20
CA GLY A 15 33.74 -2.72 -14.05
C GLY A 15 32.80 -3.43 -15.03
N THR A 16 33.30 -4.51 -15.63
CA THR A 16 32.47 -5.37 -16.50
C THR A 16 32.68 -6.82 -16.09
N GLY A 17 31.55 -7.49 -15.88
CA GLY A 17 31.48 -8.90 -15.59
C GLY A 17 31.68 -9.80 -16.82
N ASN A 18 31.04 -10.94 -16.80
CA ASN A 18 31.11 -11.91 -17.89
C ASN A 18 29.72 -12.62 -18.01
N THR A 19 29.68 -13.83 -18.55
CA THR A 19 28.40 -14.56 -18.73
C THR A 19 28.06 -15.51 -17.57
N LEU A 20 28.64 -15.32 -16.41
CA LEU A 20 28.34 -16.03 -15.17
C LEU A 20 27.75 -15.07 -14.17
N ASP A 21 27.14 -15.60 -13.11
CA ASP A 21 26.66 -14.80 -11.99
C ASP A 21 27.85 -14.08 -11.31
N ASN A 22 27.88 -12.77 -11.40
CA ASN A 22 28.98 -11.95 -10.89
C ASN A 22 28.57 -11.10 -9.67
N VAL A 23 29.53 -10.75 -8.84
CA VAL A 23 29.39 -9.72 -7.82
C VAL A 23 30.31 -8.55 -8.18
N LEU A 24 29.71 -7.42 -8.56
CA LEU A 24 30.42 -6.22 -8.99
C LEU A 24 30.30 -5.13 -7.91
N SER A 25 31.40 -4.63 -7.40
CA SER A 25 31.43 -3.58 -6.40
C SER A 25 32.20 -2.37 -6.89
N GLY A 26 31.55 -1.21 -6.92
CA GLY A 26 32.16 0.09 -7.23
C GLY A 26 33.05 0.63 -6.10
N ASN A 27 33.75 1.70 -6.38
CA ASN A 27 34.52 2.44 -5.40
C ASN A 27 33.80 3.74 -4.98
N SER A 28 34.50 4.71 -4.37
CA SER A 28 33.92 6.00 -3.97
C SER A 28 33.87 7.05 -5.09
N LYS A 29 34.06 6.65 -6.35
CA LYS A 29 34.03 7.53 -7.52
C LYS A 29 32.91 7.09 -8.46
N SER A 30 32.66 7.88 -9.49
CA SER A 30 31.67 7.52 -10.50
C SER A 30 32.11 6.29 -11.27
N ASN A 31 31.27 5.27 -11.27
CA ASN A 31 31.53 4.00 -11.92
C ASN A 31 30.38 3.66 -12.89
N THR A 32 30.70 2.94 -13.93
CA THR A 32 29.73 2.12 -14.66
C THR A 32 30.06 0.66 -14.36
N LEU A 33 29.08 -0.07 -13.79
CA LEU A 33 29.16 -1.50 -13.55
C LEU A 33 28.23 -2.20 -14.55
N THR A 34 28.75 -3.16 -15.30
CA THR A 34 28.00 -3.92 -16.29
C THR A 34 28.13 -5.40 -16.02
N GLY A 35 27.04 -6.09 -15.71
CA GLY A 35 27.02 -7.53 -15.41
C GLY A 35 27.20 -8.36 -16.67
N LEU A 36 26.46 -8.10 -17.72
CA LEU A 36 26.32 -8.78 -19.01
C LEU A 36 25.25 -9.87 -18.99
N ALA A 37 25.56 -11.10 -18.69
CA ALA A 37 24.60 -12.19 -18.61
C ALA A 37 24.92 -13.06 -17.39
N GLY A 38 23.92 -13.67 -16.80
CA GLY A 38 23.97 -14.32 -15.50
C GLY A 38 23.18 -13.52 -14.49
N ASN A 39 22.97 -14.05 -13.31
CA ASN A 39 22.27 -13.35 -12.24
C ASN A 39 23.29 -12.58 -11.40
N ASP A 40 23.44 -11.31 -11.70
CA ASP A 40 24.52 -10.48 -11.18
C ASP A 40 24.10 -9.69 -9.92
N THR A 41 25.06 -9.38 -9.06
CA THR A 41 24.85 -8.47 -7.93
C THR A 41 25.73 -7.23 -8.12
N LEU A 42 25.11 -6.05 -8.25
CA LEU A 42 25.76 -4.78 -8.52
C LEU A 42 25.63 -3.83 -7.32
N SER A 43 26.78 -3.39 -6.78
CA SER A 43 26.86 -2.42 -5.67
C SER A 43 27.63 -1.18 -6.11
N PRO A 44 27.05 0.02 -6.05
CA PRO A 44 27.63 1.23 -6.63
C PRO A 44 28.82 1.80 -5.83
N GLY A 45 29.10 1.26 -4.64
CA GLY A 45 30.06 1.86 -3.74
C GLY A 45 29.49 2.99 -2.90
N SER A 46 30.36 3.74 -2.20
CA SER A 46 29.92 4.67 -1.14
C SER A 46 29.60 6.09 -1.61
N ALA A 47 30.06 6.49 -2.78
CA ALA A 47 29.85 7.83 -3.35
C ALA A 47 30.03 7.81 -4.88
N GLY A 48 29.87 8.97 -5.53
CA GLY A 48 29.98 9.11 -6.97
C GLY A 48 28.62 9.18 -7.67
N THR A 49 28.66 9.27 -8.98
CA THR A 49 27.48 9.08 -9.84
C THR A 49 27.68 7.79 -10.61
N ASP A 50 26.91 6.76 -10.24
CA ASP A 50 27.12 5.42 -10.75
C ASP A 50 26.00 5.01 -11.68
N ASN A 51 26.36 4.21 -12.69
CA ASN A 51 25.43 3.55 -13.56
C ASN A 51 25.58 2.03 -13.39
N LEU A 52 24.50 1.36 -13.03
CA LEU A 52 24.41 -0.08 -12.85
C LEU A 52 23.62 -0.65 -14.01
N VAL A 53 24.19 -1.58 -14.74
CA VAL A 53 23.62 -2.26 -15.90
C VAL A 53 23.74 -3.76 -15.65
N GLY A 54 22.66 -4.43 -15.30
CA GLY A 54 22.69 -5.88 -15.04
C GLY A 54 22.88 -6.65 -16.33
N GLY A 55 21.90 -6.60 -17.19
CA GLY A 55 21.95 -7.25 -18.49
C GLY A 55 20.96 -8.40 -18.57
N LEU A 56 21.38 -9.57 -19.08
CA LEU A 56 20.51 -10.75 -19.16
C LEU A 56 20.59 -11.57 -17.88
N GLY A 57 19.47 -11.86 -17.27
CA GLY A 57 19.37 -12.67 -16.05
C GLY A 57 18.65 -11.92 -14.95
N ASP A 58 18.37 -12.57 -13.84
CA ASP A 58 17.70 -11.97 -12.69
C ASP A 58 18.74 -11.28 -11.80
N ASP A 59 18.87 -9.97 -11.97
CA ASP A 59 19.93 -9.18 -11.36
C ASP A 59 19.52 -8.55 -10.01
N THR A 60 20.50 -8.26 -9.16
CA THR A 60 20.30 -7.60 -7.86
C THR A 60 21.09 -6.30 -7.77
N TYR A 61 20.39 -5.21 -7.51
CA TYR A 61 20.95 -3.87 -7.34
C TYR A 61 20.91 -3.43 -5.88
N ILE A 62 22.09 -3.07 -5.33
CA ILE A 62 22.20 -2.59 -3.94
C ILE A 62 22.15 -1.06 -3.92
N VAL A 63 21.10 -0.47 -3.32
CA VAL A 63 20.86 0.98 -3.27
C VAL A 63 20.98 1.46 -1.83
N GLY A 64 22.12 2.04 -1.48
CA GLY A 64 22.39 2.54 -0.12
C GLY A 64 22.37 4.06 0.02
N ARG A 65 21.96 4.82 -1.00
CA ARG A 65 21.91 6.28 -0.99
C ARG A 65 20.82 6.82 -1.91
N THR A 66 20.29 8.00 -1.61
CA THR A 66 19.15 8.61 -2.29
C THR A 66 19.46 9.31 -3.61
N SER A 67 20.74 9.44 -3.97
CA SER A 67 21.15 10.15 -5.19
C SER A 67 22.43 9.59 -5.78
N GLY A 68 22.66 9.89 -7.05
CA GLY A 68 23.88 9.50 -7.76
C GLY A 68 23.94 8.01 -8.13
N ILE A 69 22.80 7.30 -8.15
CA ILE A 69 22.70 5.94 -8.68
C ILE A 69 21.67 5.96 -9.81
N THR A 70 22.04 5.41 -10.94
CA THR A 70 21.15 5.09 -12.04
C THR A 70 21.19 3.58 -12.27
N ILE A 71 20.03 2.95 -12.34
CA ILE A 71 19.92 1.56 -12.77
C ILE A 71 19.38 1.60 -14.20
N THR A 72 20.00 0.85 -15.08
CA THR A 72 19.63 0.76 -16.49
C THR A 72 19.28 -0.69 -16.80
N GLU A 73 17.99 -0.92 -17.04
CA GLU A 73 17.45 -2.21 -17.49
C GLU A 73 16.75 -2.10 -18.84
N THR A 74 16.86 -3.14 -19.63
CA THR A 74 16.16 -3.29 -20.91
C THR A 74 15.02 -4.28 -20.77
N SER A 75 13.89 -3.98 -21.36
CA SER A 75 12.70 -4.84 -21.28
C SER A 75 12.99 -6.30 -21.62
N GLY A 76 12.58 -7.21 -20.75
CA GLY A 76 12.66 -8.65 -20.94
C GLY A 76 14.05 -9.25 -20.76
N GLN A 77 14.93 -8.57 -20.03
CA GLN A 77 16.26 -9.08 -19.70
C GLN A 77 16.30 -9.94 -18.42
N GLY A 78 15.25 -9.94 -17.63
CA GLY A 78 15.16 -10.73 -16.39
C GLY A 78 13.97 -10.37 -15.53
N THR A 79 14.04 -10.77 -14.26
CA THR A 79 13.16 -10.34 -13.17
C THR A 79 14.04 -9.79 -12.06
N ASP A 80 14.20 -8.48 -12.04
CA ASP A 80 15.28 -7.83 -11.34
C ASP A 80 14.87 -7.34 -9.94
N LEU A 81 15.83 -7.32 -9.01
CA LEU A 81 15.63 -6.95 -7.63
C LEU A 81 16.44 -5.71 -7.24
N VAL A 82 15.78 -4.70 -6.72
CA VAL A 82 16.42 -3.58 -6.02
C VAL A 82 16.34 -3.81 -4.51
N GLN A 83 17.49 -3.89 -3.84
CA GLN A 83 17.60 -3.88 -2.38
C GLN A 83 18.00 -2.49 -1.91
N ALA A 84 17.06 -1.75 -1.31
CA ALA A 84 17.26 -0.36 -0.92
C ALA A 84 17.26 -0.18 0.60
N SER A 85 18.30 0.45 1.14
CA SER A 85 18.34 0.92 2.54
C SER A 85 17.97 2.40 2.69
N VAL A 86 17.37 2.97 1.67
CA VAL A 86 16.85 4.33 1.57
C VAL A 86 15.51 4.31 0.84
N THR A 87 14.73 5.38 0.95
CA THR A 87 13.51 5.54 0.14
C THR A 87 13.85 5.40 -1.33
N CYS A 88 13.09 4.54 -2.04
CA CYS A 88 13.38 4.12 -3.40
C CYS A 88 12.13 4.10 -4.26
N THR A 89 12.28 4.55 -5.51
CA THR A 89 11.29 4.37 -6.57
C THR A 89 11.92 3.54 -7.68
N LEU A 90 11.22 2.50 -8.12
CA LEU A 90 11.69 1.65 -9.22
C LEU A 90 11.70 2.42 -10.54
N GLY A 91 12.80 2.28 -11.27
CA GLY A 91 12.88 2.67 -12.68
C GLY A 91 12.09 1.72 -13.59
N SER A 92 12.03 2.06 -14.88
CA SER A 92 11.40 1.18 -15.87
C SER A 92 12.12 -0.16 -15.97
N ASN A 93 11.39 -1.23 -16.27
CA ASN A 93 11.88 -2.60 -16.44
C ASN A 93 12.52 -3.19 -15.17
N LEU A 94 12.10 -2.74 -14.00
CA LEU A 94 12.45 -3.33 -12.70
C LEU A 94 11.16 -3.86 -12.07
N GLU A 95 11.20 -5.08 -11.53
CA GLU A 95 10.02 -5.77 -11.03
C GLU A 95 9.95 -5.80 -9.50
N ASN A 96 11.10 -5.96 -8.82
CA ASN A 96 11.09 -6.21 -7.39
C ASN A 96 11.84 -5.13 -6.60
N LEU A 97 11.25 -4.72 -5.48
CA LEU A 97 11.87 -3.85 -4.48
C LEU A 97 11.80 -4.49 -3.11
N THR A 98 12.94 -4.59 -2.43
CA THR A 98 12.99 -4.93 -1.01
C THR A 98 13.66 -3.79 -0.23
N LEU A 99 12.92 -3.21 0.71
CA LEU A 99 13.46 -2.22 1.64
C LEU A 99 14.25 -2.95 2.74
N THR A 100 15.45 -2.47 3.02
CA THR A 100 16.37 -3.10 3.97
C THR A 100 16.74 -2.15 5.11
N GLY A 101 17.39 -2.68 6.16
CA GLY A 101 17.76 -1.88 7.33
C GLY A 101 16.58 -1.64 8.27
N SER A 102 16.76 -0.72 9.24
CA SER A 102 15.80 -0.44 10.32
C SER A 102 15.22 0.99 10.28
N GLY A 103 15.50 1.75 9.25
CA GLY A 103 14.97 3.10 9.08
C GLY A 103 13.57 3.11 8.50
N ALA A 104 12.76 4.11 8.86
CA ALA A 104 11.48 4.39 8.21
C ALA A 104 11.74 4.95 6.81
N ILE A 105 11.55 4.11 5.79
CA ILE A 105 11.80 4.40 4.38
C ILE A 105 10.63 3.89 3.53
N ASN A 106 10.46 4.45 2.33
CA ASN A 106 9.31 4.19 1.49
C ASN A 106 9.71 3.51 0.18
N GLY A 107 8.79 2.73 -0.36
CA GLY A 107 8.93 2.03 -1.64
C GLY A 107 7.85 2.43 -2.63
N THR A 108 8.25 2.77 -3.84
CA THR A 108 7.32 3.04 -4.93
C THR A 108 7.70 2.19 -6.13
N GLY A 109 6.71 1.55 -6.74
CA GLY A 109 6.85 0.76 -7.95
C GLY A 109 6.96 1.61 -9.22
N ASN A 110 6.62 1.01 -10.33
CA ASN A 110 6.56 1.65 -11.65
C ASN A 110 5.23 1.29 -12.35
N SER A 111 5.17 1.27 -13.67
CA SER A 111 3.94 0.93 -14.41
C SER A 111 3.84 -0.55 -14.82
N ALA A 112 4.73 -1.41 -14.34
CA ALA A 112 4.67 -2.85 -14.52
C ALA A 112 4.18 -3.53 -13.24
N ALA A 113 3.81 -4.80 -13.31
CA ALA A 113 3.50 -5.58 -12.13
C ALA A 113 4.74 -5.72 -11.24
N ASN A 114 4.71 -5.15 -10.04
CA ASN A 114 5.82 -5.13 -9.11
C ASN A 114 5.57 -5.98 -7.85
N VAL A 115 6.66 -6.39 -7.21
CA VAL A 115 6.65 -6.92 -5.84
C VAL A 115 7.43 -5.96 -4.94
N LEU A 116 6.74 -5.32 -3.99
CA LEU A 116 7.33 -4.39 -3.05
C LEU A 116 7.28 -4.99 -1.64
N ILE A 117 8.45 -5.12 -1.02
CA ILE A 117 8.58 -5.62 0.35
C ILE A 117 9.20 -4.54 1.22
N GLY A 118 8.48 -4.14 2.27
CA GLY A 118 8.95 -3.24 3.32
C GLY A 118 9.97 -3.87 4.25
N ASN A 119 10.46 -3.08 5.20
CA ASN A 119 11.32 -3.57 6.27
C ASN A 119 10.54 -3.66 7.61
N GLY A 120 11.21 -3.81 8.75
CA GLY A 120 10.55 -3.85 10.06
C GLY A 120 10.31 -2.47 10.70
N ALA A 121 10.20 -1.41 9.91
CA ALA A 121 9.90 -0.05 10.36
C ALA A 121 8.72 0.50 9.54
N VAL A 122 8.20 1.66 9.92
CA VAL A 122 7.10 2.32 9.20
C VAL A 122 7.47 2.56 7.73
N ASN A 123 6.69 2.00 6.82
CA ASN A 123 6.86 2.18 5.39
C ASN A 123 5.59 2.77 4.75
N THR A 124 5.78 3.51 3.68
CA THR A 124 4.72 3.78 2.71
C THR A 124 5.07 3.03 1.42
N LEU A 125 4.14 2.18 0.97
CA LEU A 125 4.27 1.40 -0.24
C LEU A 125 3.19 1.81 -1.25
N ALA A 126 3.60 2.13 -2.47
CA ALA A 126 2.73 2.45 -3.59
C ALA A 126 3.17 1.63 -4.81
N GLY A 127 2.31 0.74 -5.32
CA GLY A 127 2.59 -0.06 -6.52
C GLY A 127 2.60 0.80 -7.77
N LEU A 128 1.73 1.80 -7.84
CA LEU A 128 1.34 2.54 -9.04
C LEU A 128 0.54 1.65 -9.99
N ALA A 129 0.67 1.88 -11.33
CA ALA A 129 -0.06 1.09 -12.31
C ALA A 129 0.57 -0.31 -12.48
N GLY A 130 -0.26 -1.32 -12.59
CA GLY A 130 0.16 -2.72 -12.71
C GLY A 130 -0.65 -3.59 -11.74
N ASP A 131 -0.50 -4.89 -11.83
CA ASP A 131 -1.08 -5.80 -10.85
C ASP A 131 0.01 -6.12 -9.80
N ASP A 132 0.06 -5.30 -8.74
CA ASP A 132 1.18 -5.28 -7.81
C ASP A 132 0.97 -6.20 -6.59
N ARG A 133 2.07 -6.60 -5.98
CA ARG A 133 2.08 -7.32 -4.71
C ARG A 133 2.85 -6.52 -3.66
N LEU A 134 2.16 -6.11 -2.60
CA LEU A 134 2.71 -5.26 -1.55
C LEU A 134 2.74 -6.00 -0.22
N ARG A 135 3.86 -5.88 0.52
CA ARG A 135 4.01 -6.39 1.86
C ARG A 135 4.78 -5.39 2.72
N GLY A 136 4.15 -4.83 3.74
CA GLY A 136 4.80 -3.86 4.65
C GLY A 136 5.81 -4.52 5.57
N GLY A 137 5.44 -5.59 6.22
CA GLY A 137 6.22 -6.27 7.27
C GLY A 137 5.75 -5.86 8.65
N ASP A 138 6.67 -5.79 9.62
CA ASP A 138 6.38 -5.18 10.91
C ASP A 138 6.44 -3.65 10.78
N GLY A 139 5.75 -2.93 11.66
CA GLY A 139 5.66 -1.47 11.63
C GLY A 139 4.28 -0.97 11.24
N ALA A 140 4.02 0.30 11.50
CA ALA A 140 2.74 0.92 11.14
C ALA A 140 2.77 1.34 9.66
N ASP A 141 2.43 0.42 8.77
CA ASP A 141 2.60 0.60 7.34
C ASP A 141 1.41 1.27 6.66
N ARG A 142 1.71 1.95 5.57
CA ARG A 142 0.74 2.63 4.73
C ARG A 142 0.83 2.08 3.31
N TYR A 143 -0.26 1.52 2.82
CA TYR A 143 -0.43 1.13 1.44
C TYR A 143 -1.21 2.22 0.70
N GLU A 144 -0.71 2.71 -0.42
CA GLU A 144 -1.38 3.71 -1.24
C GLU A 144 -1.90 3.08 -2.53
N TYR A 145 -3.14 3.40 -2.89
CA TYR A 145 -3.81 2.95 -4.10
C TYR A 145 -4.58 4.10 -4.74
N ALA A 146 -4.49 4.22 -6.04
CA ALA A 146 -5.23 5.18 -6.85
C ALA A 146 -6.05 4.49 -7.94
N MET A 147 -6.95 5.25 -8.55
CA MET A 147 -7.73 4.79 -9.68
C MET A 147 -6.84 4.51 -10.89
N GLY A 148 -6.93 3.29 -11.41
CA GLY A 148 -6.11 2.84 -12.55
C GLY A 148 -4.80 2.20 -12.16
N ASP A 149 -4.55 1.98 -10.86
CA ASP A 149 -3.38 1.25 -10.39
C ASP A 149 -3.44 -0.25 -10.74
N GLY A 150 -4.64 -0.79 -11.00
CA GLY A 150 -4.79 -2.20 -11.42
C GLY A 150 -5.38 -3.09 -10.34
N ALA A 151 -5.01 -4.37 -10.33
CA ALA A 151 -5.51 -5.36 -9.38
C ALA A 151 -4.43 -5.77 -8.38
N ASP A 152 -4.28 -4.98 -7.32
CA ASP A 152 -3.22 -5.16 -6.35
C ASP A 152 -3.54 -6.22 -5.29
N THR A 153 -2.49 -6.84 -4.80
CA THR A 153 -2.56 -7.78 -3.69
C THR A 153 -1.71 -7.30 -2.52
N ILE A 154 -2.32 -7.15 -1.35
CA ILE A 154 -1.64 -6.83 -0.11
C ILE A 154 -1.54 -8.09 0.75
N ASP A 155 -0.34 -8.42 1.17
CA ASP A 155 -0.03 -9.45 2.15
C ASP A 155 0.40 -8.75 3.45
N ASN A 156 -0.58 -8.42 4.30
CA ASN A 156 -0.35 -7.69 5.56
C ASN A 156 0.09 -8.62 6.70
N ASN A 157 0.91 -9.61 6.41
CA ASN A 157 1.39 -10.56 7.41
C ASN A 157 2.47 -9.91 8.26
N SER A 158 2.05 -9.17 9.30
CA SER A 158 2.92 -8.62 10.33
C SER A 158 2.90 -9.48 11.59
N ALA A 159 3.99 -9.47 12.35
CA ALA A 159 4.09 -10.18 13.63
C ALA A 159 3.83 -9.24 14.83
N ASP A 160 3.69 -7.96 14.61
CA ASP A 160 3.47 -6.96 15.63
C ASP A 160 1.99 -6.54 15.76
N SER A 161 1.73 -5.51 16.57
CA SER A 161 0.41 -4.89 16.75
C SER A 161 0.38 -3.45 16.27
N ALA A 162 1.26 -3.10 15.36
CA ALA A 162 1.28 -1.76 14.79
C ALA A 162 0.05 -1.54 13.89
N THR A 163 -0.30 -0.28 13.70
CA THR A 163 -1.53 0.09 13.00
C THR A 163 -1.27 0.31 11.52
N ASP A 164 -1.76 -0.59 10.70
CA ASP A 164 -1.63 -0.53 9.26
C ASP A 164 -2.80 0.18 8.58
N ARG A 165 -2.52 0.86 7.47
CA ARG A 165 -3.50 1.63 6.73
C ARG A 165 -3.45 1.36 5.23
N LEU A 166 -4.62 1.19 4.64
CA LEU A 166 -4.81 1.27 3.19
C LEU A 166 -5.46 2.60 2.85
N VAL A 167 -4.86 3.35 1.96
CA VAL A 167 -5.32 4.68 1.58
C VAL A 167 -5.64 4.73 0.09
N PHE A 168 -6.92 4.93 -0.21
CA PHE A 168 -7.38 5.26 -1.55
C PHE A 168 -7.22 6.76 -1.78
N THR A 169 -6.25 7.15 -2.60
CA THR A 169 -5.83 8.55 -2.72
C THR A 169 -6.81 9.42 -3.51
N ASP A 170 -7.61 8.80 -4.39
CA ASP A 170 -8.55 9.51 -5.28
C ASP A 170 -9.95 8.87 -5.37
N LEU A 171 -10.20 7.78 -4.62
CA LEU A 171 -11.49 7.10 -4.58
C LEU A 171 -12.27 7.44 -3.31
N ALA A 172 -13.55 7.76 -3.48
CA ALA A 172 -14.48 7.89 -2.37
C ALA A 172 -15.00 6.51 -1.94
N ARG A 173 -15.35 6.36 -0.67
CA ARG A 173 -15.90 5.11 -0.12
C ARG A 173 -17.12 4.60 -0.90
N THR A 174 -17.95 5.50 -1.42
CA THR A 174 -19.15 5.18 -2.23
C THR A 174 -18.83 4.58 -3.60
N GLN A 175 -17.58 4.64 -4.03
CA GLN A 175 -17.11 4.06 -5.28
C GLN A 175 -16.54 2.64 -5.11
N LEU A 176 -16.48 2.15 -3.86
CA LEU A 176 -15.90 0.86 -3.52
C LEU A 176 -16.97 -0.16 -3.13
N SER A 177 -16.81 -1.38 -3.60
CA SER A 177 -17.53 -2.56 -3.13
C SER A 177 -16.60 -3.45 -2.34
N PHE A 178 -17.15 -4.16 -1.36
CA PHE A 178 -16.42 -5.05 -0.47
C PHE A 178 -17.02 -6.45 -0.57
N SER A 179 -16.18 -7.44 -0.74
CA SER A 179 -16.61 -8.82 -0.83
C SER A 179 -15.58 -9.78 -0.26
N ARG A 180 -16.07 -10.96 0.17
CA ARG A 180 -15.20 -12.06 0.58
C ARG A 180 -14.96 -13.00 -0.59
N THR A 181 -13.70 -13.30 -0.87
CA THR A 181 -13.30 -14.29 -1.87
C THR A 181 -12.43 -15.34 -1.19
N GLY A 182 -13.03 -16.48 -0.82
CA GLY A 182 -12.35 -17.48 0.00
C GLY A 182 -12.00 -16.93 1.38
N ASN A 183 -10.71 -16.78 1.65
CA ASN A 183 -10.18 -16.22 2.89
C ASN A 183 -9.79 -14.74 2.79
N ASP A 184 -9.88 -14.16 1.60
CA ASP A 184 -9.39 -12.82 1.29
C ASP A 184 -10.54 -11.80 1.30
N LEU A 185 -10.22 -10.58 1.66
CA LEU A 185 -11.04 -9.40 1.41
C LEU A 185 -10.71 -8.87 0.01
N LEU A 186 -11.74 -8.68 -0.80
CA LEU A 186 -11.64 -7.99 -2.08
C LEU A 186 -12.38 -6.65 -1.99
N MET A 187 -11.64 -5.58 -2.20
CA MET A 187 -12.16 -4.22 -2.40
C MET A 187 -12.04 -3.88 -3.88
N GLN A 188 -13.16 -3.52 -4.51
CA GLN A 188 -13.20 -3.31 -5.95
C GLN A 188 -13.91 -2.00 -6.26
N ARG A 189 -13.41 -1.27 -7.26
CA ARG A 189 -14.10 -0.11 -7.79
C ARG A 189 -15.39 -0.53 -8.49
N ILE A 190 -16.51 0.09 -8.14
CA ILE A 190 -17.81 -0.24 -8.70
C ILE A 190 -17.83 0.06 -10.19
N GLY A 191 -18.18 -0.97 -10.98
CA GLY A 191 -18.28 -0.89 -12.44
C GLY A 191 -16.95 -1.01 -13.19
N VAL A 192 -15.83 -1.23 -12.48
CA VAL A 192 -14.50 -1.43 -13.08
C VAL A 192 -13.86 -2.66 -12.47
N SER A 193 -13.76 -3.73 -13.26
CA SER A 193 -13.24 -5.01 -12.75
C SER A 193 -11.72 -5.08 -12.71
N THR A 194 -11.03 -4.16 -13.35
CA THR A 194 -9.56 -4.08 -13.38
C THR A 194 -8.97 -3.32 -12.19
N ASP A 195 -9.79 -2.52 -11.50
CA ASP A 195 -9.36 -1.72 -10.36
C ASP A 195 -9.79 -2.39 -9.06
N SER A 196 -8.86 -3.00 -8.34
CA SER A 196 -9.18 -3.71 -7.10
C SER A 196 -7.98 -3.84 -6.16
N VAL A 197 -8.25 -3.94 -4.87
CA VAL A 197 -7.27 -4.33 -3.86
C VAL A 197 -7.76 -5.61 -3.18
N ARG A 198 -6.91 -6.62 -3.17
CA ARG A 198 -7.10 -7.88 -2.44
C ARG A 198 -6.20 -7.88 -1.20
N VAL A 199 -6.77 -8.06 -0.02
CA VAL A 199 -5.98 -8.33 1.20
C VAL A 199 -6.08 -9.82 1.51
N THR A 200 -4.93 -10.50 1.46
CA THR A 200 -4.87 -11.96 1.62
C THR A 200 -5.08 -12.39 3.06
N ASN A 201 -5.75 -13.53 3.24
CA ASN A 201 -6.02 -14.15 4.55
C ASN A 201 -6.74 -13.25 5.56
N TRP A 202 -7.43 -12.21 5.12
CA TRP A 202 -8.17 -11.26 5.96
C TRP A 202 -9.11 -11.94 6.98
N PHE A 203 -9.80 -13.00 6.57
CA PHE A 203 -10.82 -13.67 7.38
C PHE A 203 -10.30 -14.86 8.19
N THR A 204 -9.01 -15.14 8.16
CA THR A 204 -8.41 -16.30 8.86
C THR A 204 -7.41 -15.91 9.94
N VAL A 205 -6.70 -14.80 9.76
CA VAL A 205 -5.65 -14.33 10.67
C VAL A 205 -5.87 -12.86 10.95
N THR A 206 -6.12 -12.51 12.21
CA THR A 206 -6.36 -11.11 12.60
C THR A 206 -5.17 -10.19 12.33
N GLY A 207 -3.95 -10.70 12.42
CA GLY A 207 -2.73 -9.94 12.08
C GLY A 207 -2.57 -9.64 10.59
N ASN A 208 -3.40 -10.25 9.73
CA ASN A 208 -3.40 -9.94 8.29
C ASN A 208 -4.44 -8.88 7.91
N GLN A 209 -5.22 -8.40 8.86
CA GLN A 209 -6.18 -7.32 8.61
C GLN A 209 -5.45 -5.98 8.64
N ILE A 210 -5.74 -5.14 7.68
CA ILE A 210 -5.37 -3.73 7.72
C ILE A 210 -6.33 -3.05 8.70
N ASP A 211 -5.83 -2.31 9.68
CA ASP A 211 -6.64 -1.75 10.75
C ASP A 211 -7.63 -0.71 10.26
N PHE A 212 -7.19 0.12 9.32
CA PHE A 212 -7.97 1.21 8.78
C PHE A 212 -7.84 1.34 7.26
N MET A 213 -8.98 1.53 6.62
CA MET A 213 -9.07 2.00 5.25
C MET A 213 -9.43 3.49 5.26
N GLU A 214 -8.70 4.29 4.52
CA GLU A 214 -8.96 5.72 4.34
C GLU A 214 -9.31 6.01 2.87
N THR A 215 -10.32 6.85 2.65
CA THR A 215 -10.75 7.25 1.30
C THR A 215 -10.77 8.77 1.18
N THR A 216 -10.94 9.30 -0.02
CA THR A 216 -11.02 10.75 -0.24
C THR A 216 -12.09 11.39 0.67
N GLY A 217 -11.82 12.63 1.12
CA GLY A 217 -12.66 13.31 2.09
C GLY A 217 -12.38 12.92 3.54
N GLY A 218 -11.32 12.14 3.81
CA GLY A 218 -10.92 11.77 5.17
C GLY A 218 -11.84 10.74 5.84
N VAL A 219 -12.62 10.00 5.05
CA VAL A 219 -13.48 8.94 5.59
C VAL A 219 -12.63 7.73 5.95
N VAL A 220 -12.57 7.41 7.24
CA VAL A 220 -11.84 6.26 7.78
C VAL A 220 -12.84 5.14 8.10
N THR A 221 -12.50 3.93 7.71
CA THR A 221 -13.30 2.71 7.97
C THR A 221 -12.39 1.69 8.65
N SER A 222 -12.80 1.19 9.80
CA SER A 222 -12.05 0.16 10.54
C SER A 222 -12.25 -1.23 9.94
N ALA A 223 -11.33 -2.15 10.26
CA ALA A 223 -11.47 -3.57 9.92
C ALA A 223 -12.78 -4.18 10.42
N ALA A 224 -13.24 -3.80 11.62
CA ALA A 224 -14.49 -4.28 12.20
C ALA A 224 -15.71 -3.83 11.37
N GLU A 225 -15.73 -2.59 10.90
CA GLU A 225 -16.78 -2.06 10.02
C GLU A 225 -16.77 -2.76 8.66
N ILE A 226 -15.59 -3.01 8.08
CA ILE A 226 -15.45 -3.76 6.83
C ILE A 226 -16.00 -5.19 7.00
N ASN A 227 -15.66 -5.86 8.11
CA ASN A 227 -16.16 -7.20 8.43
C ASN A 227 -17.69 -7.22 8.55
N ALA A 228 -18.26 -6.21 9.20
CA ALA A 228 -19.73 -6.09 9.33
C ALA A 228 -20.43 -5.89 7.97
N LEU A 229 -19.84 -5.07 7.09
CA LEU A 229 -20.34 -4.87 5.73
C LEU A 229 -20.38 -6.18 4.94
N VAL A 230 -19.26 -6.91 4.94
CA VAL A 230 -19.15 -8.18 4.20
C VAL A 230 -20.08 -9.24 4.77
N ALA A 231 -20.22 -9.35 6.10
CA ALA A 231 -21.11 -10.28 6.77
C ALA A 231 -22.61 -10.00 6.50
N GLY A 232 -22.96 -8.72 6.31
CA GLY A 232 -24.33 -8.30 5.96
C GLY A 232 -24.75 -8.64 4.52
N GLY A 233 -23.91 -9.31 3.75
CA GLY A 233 -24.16 -9.65 2.33
C GLY A 233 -24.16 -8.41 1.42
N GLY A 234 -23.76 -7.28 1.94
CA GLY A 234 -23.75 -6.02 1.23
C GLY A 234 -22.40 -5.76 0.59
N SER A 235 -22.43 -5.35 -0.62
CA SER A 235 -21.25 -4.98 -1.39
C SER A 235 -21.15 -3.49 -1.59
N THR A 236 -22.15 -2.73 -1.24
CA THR A 236 -22.17 -1.27 -1.45
C THR A 236 -22.84 -0.60 -0.27
N PHE A 237 -22.34 0.56 0.10
CA PHE A 237 -23.16 1.47 0.91
C PHE A 237 -24.29 1.97 0.01
N PRO A 238 -25.57 1.60 0.27
CA PRO A 238 -26.65 2.09 -0.57
C PRO A 238 -26.66 3.62 -0.50
N ASN A 239 -26.46 4.23 -1.65
CA ASN A 239 -26.69 5.65 -1.89
C ASN A 239 -25.87 6.67 -1.08
N GLY A 240 -24.58 6.45 -0.87
CA GLY A 240 -23.74 7.50 -0.25
C GLY A 240 -24.28 7.98 1.11
N GLY A 241 -25.06 7.14 1.76
CA GLY A 241 -25.63 7.44 3.07
C GLY A 241 -24.53 7.45 4.12
N PRO A 242 -24.41 8.54 4.86
CA PRO A 242 -23.57 8.62 6.02
C PRO A 242 -24.05 7.64 7.09
N ILE A 243 -23.26 7.47 8.13
CA ILE A 243 -23.51 6.93 9.46
C ILE A 243 -25.00 6.74 9.88
N GLU A 244 -25.93 7.43 9.23
CA GLU A 244 -27.37 7.42 9.50
C GLU A 244 -28.03 6.05 9.31
N GLU A 245 -27.62 5.26 8.32
CA GLU A 245 -28.25 3.94 8.07
C GLU A 245 -27.72 2.85 9.01
N LEU A 246 -26.46 2.95 9.43
CA LEU A 246 -25.92 2.12 10.51
C LEU A 246 -26.55 2.48 11.87
N MET A 247 -26.77 3.77 12.13
CA MET A 247 -27.47 4.23 13.33
C MET A 247 -28.95 3.83 13.32
N GLU A 248 -29.66 3.87 12.19
CA GLU A 248 -31.03 3.39 12.10
C GLU A 248 -31.14 1.88 12.34
N ARG A 249 -30.16 1.09 11.92
CA ARG A 249 -30.14 -0.36 12.13
C ARG A 249 -29.78 -0.75 13.55
N GLU A 250 -28.84 -0.05 14.19
CA GLU A 250 -28.54 -0.26 15.62
C GLU A 250 -29.66 0.26 16.51
N LEU A 251 -30.28 1.40 16.18
CA LEU A 251 -31.42 1.94 16.90
C LEU A 251 -32.70 1.12 16.73
N SER A 252 -32.89 0.44 15.61
CA SER A 252 -34.02 -0.47 15.40
C SER A 252 -33.90 -1.79 16.16
N GLY A 253 -32.70 -2.15 16.60
CA GLY A 253 -32.43 -3.33 17.44
C GLY A 253 -32.50 -3.05 18.95
N LEU A 254 -32.55 -1.78 19.38
CA LEU A 254 -32.70 -1.40 20.78
C LEU A 254 -34.18 -1.35 21.15
N ALA A 255 -34.54 -2.11 22.18
CA ALA A 255 -35.92 -2.07 22.72
C ALA A 255 -36.22 -0.66 23.26
N ALA A 256 -37.41 -0.15 22.98
CA ALA A 256 -37.86 1.21 23.26
C ALA A 256 -37.71 1.75 24.71
N PRO A 257 -37.42 0.96 25.76
CA PRO A 257 -37.25 1.49 27.11
C PRO A 257 -35.95 2.20 27.40
N ASP A 258 -34.90 1.98 26.58
CA ASP A 258 -33.53 2.45 26.91
C ASP A 258 -33.18 3.83 26.33
N LEU A 259 -34.08 4.45 25.64
CA LEU A 259 -33.89 5.75 24.97
C LEU A 259 -34.74 6.88 25.58
N ALA A 260 -34.71 7.06 26.88
CA ALA A 260 -35.20 8.30 27.49
C ALA A 260 -34.06 8.96 28.30
N PRO A 261 -33.85 10.24 28.31
CA PRO A 261 -34.51 11.34 27.62
C PRO A 261 -33.53 12.38 26.99
N ALA A 262 -33.51 12.57 25.75
CA ALA A 262 -33.20 13.88 25.16
C ALA A 262 -33.54 13.82 23.67
N GLY A 263 -34.57 14.53 23.26
CA GLY A 263 -34.98 14.62 21.87
C GLY A 263 -33.90 15.24 20.98
N ILE A 264 -33.12 14.38 20.34
CA ILE A 264 -32.17 14.78 19.31
C ILE A 264 -32.95 14.90 18.00
N ARG A 265 -32.95 16.10 17.41
CA ARG A 265 -33.56 16.34 16.10
C ARG A 265 -32.48 16.32 15.02
N TYR A 266 -32.64 15.46 14.06
CA TYR A 266 -31.86 15.47 12.82
C TYR A 266 -32.71 16.06 11.70
N ARG A 267 -32.11 16.89 10.87
CA ARG A 267 -32.72 17.43 9.67
C ARG A 267 -32.03 16.83 8.46
N VAL A 268 -32.72 15.96 7.76
CA VAL A 268 -32.29 15.47 6.45
C VAL A 268 -32.87 16.39 5.39
N PRO A 269 -32.08 16.91 4.44
CA PRO A 269 -32.62 17.70 3.33
C PRO A 269 -33.62 16.85 2.52
N GLY A 270 -34.90 17.26 2.55
CA GLY A 270 -35.97 16.69 1.73
C GLY A 270 -36.93 15.69 2.40
N LYS A 271 -36.74 15.32 3.67
CA LYS A 271 -37.73 14.47 4.39
C LYS A 271 -37.84 14.92 5.85
N GLU A 272 -39.01 15.46 6.23
CA GLU A 272 -39.40 15.62 7.64
C GLU A 272 -40.11 14.34 8.10
N ARG A 273 -39.55 13.60 9.05
CA ARG A 273 -40.26 12.61 9.83
C ARG A 273 -40.39 13.09 11.26
N ARG A 274 -41.62 13.24 11.74
CA ARG A 274 -41.93 13.52 13.14
C ARG A 274 -42.15 12.21 13.87
N TRP A 275 -41.39 11.98 14.90
CA TRP A 275 -41.76 10.97 15.91
C TRP A 275 -42.56 11.68 16.98
N ALA A 276 -43.80 11.27 17.20
CA ALA A 276 -44.63 11.75 18.26
C ALA A 276 -44.20 11.10 19.58
N MET A 277 -43.68 11.88 20.48
CA MET A 277 -43.54 11.48 21.89
C MET A 277 -44.80 11.95 22.62
N PRO A 278 -45.39 11.14 23.53
CA PRO A 278 -46.40 11.62 24.41
C PRO A 278 -45.77 12.49 25.51
N ASP A 279 -46.29 13.69 25.61
CA ASP A 279 -46.20 14.67 26.70
C ASP A 279 -44.85 14.84 27.47
N VAL A 280 -43.90 15.59 26.88
CA VAL A 280 -42.86 16.26 27.68
C VAL A 280 -42.72 17.70 27.14
N ALA A 281 -42.81 18.65 28.06
CA ALA A 281 -42.74 20.10 27.75
C ALA A 281 -41.39 20.50 27.09
N PRO A 282 -41.36 21.50 26.20
CA PRO A 282 -40.18 21.90 25.47
C PRO A 282 -39.16 22.61 26.36
N ILE A 283 -37.92 22.13 26.36
CA ILE A 283 -36.77 22.84 26.92
C ILE A 283 -36.31 23.85 25.85
N VAL A 284 -36.43 25.12 26.14
CA VAL A 284 -35.88 26.21 25.32
C VAL A 284 -34.45 26.48 25.75
N LEU A 285 -33.48 26.21 24.89
CA LEU A 285 -32.10 26.64 25.09
C LEU A 285 -31.92 28.06 24.52
N PRO A 286 -31.23 28.98 25.23
CA PRO A 286 -30.98 30.32 24.72
C PRO A 286 -29.93 30.31 23.62
N TRP A 287 -30.14 31.11 22.58
CA TRP A 287 -29.18 31.40 21.54
C TRP A 287 -28.02 32.22 22.15
N VAL A 288 -26.78 31.76 21.90
CA VAL A 288 -25.60 32.60 22.04
C VAL A 288 -25.21 33.06 20.63
N MET A 289 -25.10 34.38 20.49
CA MET A 289 -24.64 35.03 19.26
C MET A 289 -23.16 34.74 18.99
#